data_19764ddc66515e4d3d54541b4ccc319b
#
_entry.id   19764ddc66515e4d3d54541b4ccc319b
#
_cell.length_a   1.000
_cell.length_b   1.000
_cell.length_c   1.000
_cell.angle_alpha   90.00
_cell.angle_beta   90.00
_cell.angle_gamma   90.00
#
_symmetry.space_group_name_H-M   'P 1'
#
loop_
_entity.id
_entity.type
_entity.pdbx_description
1 polymer ?
#
loop_
_entity_poly.entity_id
_entity_poly.type
_entity_poly.pdbx_seq_one_letter_code
_entity_poly.pdbx_strand_id
1 'polypeptide(L)'
;MQANLRPRQIPDARPWARWATALCLAGAPLSSLAAQAAPGAPALDVLITGGTVYDGTGGAGRVAAVGIRGDRIVFVGAEPPGTTAARRIDATGLIVAPGFIDPHTHGYEGLPRLSEARRQHRSALMQGVTTVALGADGRGPVEVADVLGRSQALGLGTNVYAMVGFGTVRQRVLGNSSAAATPAQVDSMRALVTRALREGAYGVGSGLFYAPQSFASTAEVIAVVSAAKPFGGVYDTHQRDESSYGIGLLASVEETIRIGCESGLTANVGHIKALGVDVWGQAQAVLDIMARARGRGCVVTADQYPWTASGTGLSAALLPR
;
A
#
# COMPACT_ATOMS: atom_id res chain seq x y z
N MET A 1 -0.01 19.43 -34.25
CA MET A 1 -1.04 18.44 -33.98
C MET A 1 -1.13 18.27 -32.45
N GLN A 2 -2.02 19.03 -31.80
CA GLN A 2 -2.20 19.03 -30.34
C GLN A 2 -3.24 17.97 -30.00
N ALA A 3 -2.86 16.94 -29.24
CA ALA A 3 -3.78 15.96 -28.71
C ALA A 3 -4.26 16.44 -27.33
N ASN A 4 -5.54 16.84 -27.27
CA ASN A 4 -6.27 17.17 -26.05
C ASN A 4 -6.51 15.91 -25.22
N LEU A 5 -5.79 15.73 -24.13
CA LEU A 5 -6.12 14.74 -23.09
C LEU A 5 -6.97 15.43 -22.02
N ARG A 6 -8.25 15.13 -21.99
CA ARG A 6 -9.18 15.53 -20.93
C ARG A 6 -8.92 14.68 -19.66
N PRO A 7 -8.95 15.29 -18.46
CA PRO A 7 -8.86 14.53 -17.22
C PRO A 7 -10.13 13.69 -17.01
N ARG A 8 -9.95 12.45 -16.53
CA ARG A 8 -11.07 11.58 -16.11
C ARG A 8 -11.74 12.18 -14.88
N GLN A 9 -13.01 12.49 -15.02
CA GLN A 9 -13.87 12.89 -13.90
C GLN A 9 -14.22 11.66 -13.06
N ILE A 10 -14.08 11.80 -11.75
CA ILE A 10 -14.57 10.85 -10.73
C ILE A 10 -16.08 11.13 -10.62
N PRO A 11 -16.96 10.11 -10.68
CA PRO A 11 -18.39 10.34 -10.51
C PRO A 11 -18.74 10.68 -9.07
N ASP A 12 -19.44 11.79 -8.88
CA ASP A 12 -20.02 12.22 -7.60
C ASP A 12 -21.03 11.19 -7.06
N ALA A 13 -20.91 10.92 -5.77
CA ALA A 13 -21.92 10.20 -5.01
C ALA A 13 -23.18 11.06 -4.89
N ARG A 14 -24.29 10.66 -5.48
CA ARG A 14 -25.59 11.31 -5.32
C ARG A 14 -26.48 10.58 -4.33
N PRO A 15 -27.24 11.32 -3.50
CA PRO A 15 -28.05 10.77 -2.43
C PRO A 15 -29.38 10.21 -2.92
N TRP A 16 -29.87 9.20 -2.19
CA TRP A 16 -31.17 8.58 -2.39
C TRP A 16 -32.31 9.54 -2.01
N ALA A 17 -33.15 9.92 -2.95
CA ALA A 17 -34.40 10.63 -2.69
C ALA A 17 -35.60 9.85 -3.23
N ARG A 18 -36.41 9.42 -2.30
CA ARG A 18 -37.89 9.30 -2.20
C ARG A 18 -38.70 9.34 -3.50
N TRP A 19 -39.48 8.27 -3.73
CA TRP A 19 -40.77 8.33 -4.40
C TRP A 19 -41.82 7.61 -3.56
N ALA A 20 -42.83 8.33 -3.14
CA ALA A 20 -44.06 7.85 -2.54
C ALA A 20 -45.22 8.24 -3.44
N THR A 21 -46.31 7.47 -3.36
CA THR A 21 -47.68 7.69 -3.85
C THR A 21 -47.95 7.08 -5.24
N ALA A 22 -49.03 6.33 -5.49
CA ALA A 22 -50.40 6.37 -5.03
C ALA A 22 -51.12 4.99 -5.26
N LEU A 23 -52.08 4.66 -4.38
CA LEU A 23 -53.04 3.56 -4.51
C LEU A 23 -54.09 3.89 -5.58
N CYS A 24 -54.38 2.92 -6.47
CA CYS A 24 -55.68 2.80 -7.14
C CYS A 24 -56.12 1.34 -7.11
N LEU A 25 -57.19 1.04 -6.35
CA LEU A 25 -57.91 -0.19 -6.34
C LEU A 25 -58.76 -0.34 -7.61
N ALA A 26 -58.49 -1.37 -8.40
CA ALA A 26 -59.45 -1.91 -9.36
C ALA A 26 -59.38 -3.43 -9.34
N GLY A 27 -60.44 -4.07 -8.98
CA GLY A 27 -60.54 -5.52 -8.90
C GLY A 27 -60.47 -6.19 -10.27
N ALA A 28 -59.72 -7.29 -10.33
CA ALA A 28 -59.67 -8.19 -11.47
C ALA A 28 -59.47 -9.64 -10.96
N PRO A 29 -59.86 -10.66 -11.70
CA PRO A 29 -60.16 -12.01 -11.19
C PRO A 29 -58.86 -12.79 -10.85
N LEU A 30 -58.99 -13.71 -9.90
CA LEU A 30 -58.00 -14.69 -9.51
C LEU A 30 -57.61 -15.60 -10.69
N SER A 31 -56.63 -15.16 -11.46
CA SER A 31 -55.87 -16.06 -12.34
C SER A 31 -54.73 -16.63 -11.55
N SER A 32 -54.57 -17.94 -11.60
CA SER A 32 -53.47 -18.69 -10.98
C SER A 32 -52.13 -18.05 -11.31
N LEU A 33 -51.53 -17.33 -10.36
CA LEU A 33 -50.14 -16.91 -10.42
C LEU A 33 -49.28 -18.16 -10.38
N ALA A 34 -48.88 -18.65 -11.56
CA ALA A 34 -47.67 -19.45 -11.63
C ALA A 34 -46.56 -18.63 -10.94
N ALA A 35 -45.96 -19.18 -9.89
CA ALA A 35 -44.85 -18.58 -9.20
C ALA A 35 -43.77 -18.32 -10.24
N GLN A 36 -43.67 -17.06 -10.70
CA GLN A 36 -42.47 -16.63 -11.44
C GLN A 36 -41.31 -16.83 -10.50
N ALA A 37 -40.42 -17.77 -10.86
CA ALA A 37 -39.14 -17.91 -10.18
C ALA A 37 -38.50 -16.53 -10.08
N ALA A 38 -38.16 -16.10 -8.87
CA ALA A 38 -37.39 -14.89 -8.66
C ALA A 38 -36.19 -14.90 -9.62
N PRO A 39 -35.79 -13.75 -10.21
CA PRO A 39 -34.62 -13.73 -11.07
C PRO A 39 -33.49 -14.44 -10.33
N GLY A 40 -32.94 -15.50 -10.96
CA GLY A 40 -31.99 -16.41 -10.31
C GLY A 40 -30.88 -15.63 -9.63
N ALA A 41 -30.59 -16.02 -8.39
CA ALA A 41 -29.45 -15.44 -7.69
C ALA A 41 -28.23 -15.50 -8.60
N PRO A 42 -27.40 -14.46 -8.63
CA PRO A 42 -26.32 -14.38 -9.58
C PRO A 42 -25.33 -15.53 -9.40
N ALA A 43 -24.98 -16.20 -10.49
CA ALA A 43 -23.92 -17.20 -10.48
C ALA A 43 -22.61 -16.54 -10.02
N LEU A 44 -21.97 -17.12 -9.01
CA LEU A 44 -20.69 -16.67 -8.45
C LEU A 44 -19.55 -17.52 -9.00
N ASP A 45 -18.37 -16.95 -9.09
CA ASP A 45 -17.17 -17.74 -9.32
C ASP A 45 -16.74 -18.46 -8.05
N VAL A 46 -16.80 -17.77 -6.90
CA VAL A 46 -16.46 -18.35 -5.59
C VAL A 46 -17.49 -17.93 -4.55
N LEU A 47 -17.88 -18.88 -3.71
CA LEU A 47 -18.67 -18.66 -2.50
C LEU A 47 -17.93 -19.28 -1.32
N ILE A 48 -17.59 -18.46 -0.32
CA ILE A 48 -16.99 -18.89 0.94
C ILE A 48 -18.11 -18.89 2.00
N THR A 49 -18.24 -19.97 2.76
CA THR A 49 -19.31 -20.12 3.76
C THR A 49 -18.77 -20.60 5.11
N GLY A 50 -19.50 -20.36 6.19
CA GLY A 50 -19.24 -20.92 7.53
C GLY A 50 -18.07 -20.27 8.30
N GLY A 51 -17.28 -19.43 7.69
CA GLY A 51 -16.14 -18.80 8.33
C GLY A 51 -16.48 -17.55 9.13
N THR A 52 -15.63 -17.23 10.12
CA THR A 52 -15.70 -15.95 10.86
C THR A 52 -15.02 -14.86 10.03
N VAL A 53 -15.82 -13.93 9.51
CA VAL A 53 -15.34 -12.84 8.65
C VAL A 53 -14.87 -11.66 9.50
N TYR A 54 -13.62 -11.23 9.27
CA TYR A 54 -13.04 -9.97 9.71
C TYR A 54 -12.82 -9.11 8.46
N ASP A 55 -13.56 -8.03 8.32
CA ASP A 55 -13.61 -7.23 7.08
C ASP A 55 -12.57 -6.08 7.02
N GLY A 56 -11.70 -5.98 8.02
CA GLY A 56 -10.65 -4.93 8.10
C GLY A 56 -11.12 -3.59 8.66
N THR A 57 -12.39 -3.45 9.05
CA THR A 57 -12.92 -2.20 9.65
C THR A 57 -12.58 -2.03 11.13
N GLY A 58 -11.97 -3.04 11.75
CA GLY A 58 -11.70 -3.07 13.21
C GLY A 58 -12.90 -3.55 14.04
N GLY A 59 -14.02 -3.92 13.39
CA GLY A 59 -15.18 -4.50 14.06
C GLY A 59 -14.97 -5.94 14.50
N ALA A 60 -15.89 -6.45 15.35
CA ALA A 60 -15.89 -7.86 15.77
C ALA A 60 -16.14 -8.78 14.57
N GLY A 61 -15.44 -9.93 14.55
CA GLY A 61 -15.70 -10.98 13.56
C GLY A 61 -17.11 -11.53 13.66
N ARG A 62 -17.71 -11.86 12.50
CA ARG A 62 -19.03 -12.46 12.42
C ARG A 62 -19.04 -13.64 11.45
N VAL A 63 -19.81 -14.69 11.75
CA VAL A 63 -20.02 -15.78 10.80
C VAL A 63 -20.84 -15.24 9.63
N ALA A 64 -20.30 -15.33 8.43
CA ALA A 64 -20.94 -14.83 7.22
C ALA A 64 -20.47 -15.60 5.98
N ALA A 65 -21.24 -15.50 4.91
CA ALA A 65 -20.79 -15.93 3.59
C ALA A 65 -20.18 -14.76 2.81
N VAL A 66 -19.21 -15.05 1.93
CA VAL A 66 -18.59 -14.10 1.02
C VAL A 66 -18.76 -14.59 -0.40
N GLY A 67 -19.49 -13.82 -1.21
CA GLY A 67 -19.73 -14.11 -2.63
C GLY A 67 -18.81 -13.28 -3.52
N ILE A 68 -18.12 -13.94 -4.46
CA ILE A 68 -17.14 -13.31 -5.37
C ILE A 68 -17.55 -13.62 -6.81
N ARG A 69 -17.49 -12.56 -7.65
CA ARG A 69 -17.67 -12.64 -9.10
C ARG A 69 -16.60 -11.80 -9.80
N GLY A 70 -15.83 -12.43 -10.70
CA GLY A 70 -14.68 -11.81 -11.31
C GLY A 70 -13.70 -11.32 -10.25
N ASP A 71 -13.40 -10.04 -10.28
CA ASP A 71 -12.51 -9.35 -9.36
C ASP A 71 -13.24 -8.63 -8.20
N ARG A 72 -14.54 -8.94 -7.97
CA ARG A 72 -15.39 -8.21 -7.02
C ARG A 72 -15.99 -9.12 -5.96
N ILE A 73 -15.95 -8.66 -4.72
CA ILE A 73 -16.82 -9.16 -3.64
C ILE A 73 -18.20 -8.55 -3.88
N VAL A 74 -19.19 -9.39 -4.15
CA VAL A 74 -20.55 -8.94 -4.47
C VAL A 74 -21.49 -8.91 -3.27
N PHE A 75 -21.18 -9.71 -2.23
CA PHE A 75 -21.81 -9.60 -0.91
C PHE A 75 -20.93 -10.17 0.20
N VAL A 76 -21.18 -9.70 1.43
CA VAL A 76 -20.69 -10.27 2.68
C VAL A 76 -21.86 -10.29 3.65
N GLY A 77 -22.33 -11.47 4.05
CA GLY A 77 -23.51 -11.61 4.92
C GLY A 77 -24.18 -12.97 4.84
N ALA A 78 -25.49 -13.00 5.00
CA ALA A 78 -26.26 -14.23 4.78
C ALA A 78 -26.21 -14.63 3.30
N GLU A 79 -26.05 -15.90 3.02
CA GLU A 79 -26.14 -16.42 1.65
C GLU A 79 -27.54 -16.19 1.08
N PRO A 80 -27.71 -15.49 -0.04
CA PRO A 80 -29.02 -15.31 -0.66
C PRO A 80 -29.60 -16.67 -1.10
N PRO A 81 -30.92 -16.90 -0.96
CA PRO A 81 -31.56 -18.12 -1.43
C PRO A 81 -31.31 -18.35 -2.93
N GLY A 82 -31.02 -19.59 -3.30
CA GLY A 82 -30.77 -19.98 -4.69
C GLY A 82 -29.40 -19.58 -5.23
N THR A 83 -28.46 -19.09 -4.39
CA THR A 83 -27.09 -18.77 -4.81
C THR A 83 -26.39 -20.00 -5.37
N THR A 84 -25.85 -19.86 -6.57
CA THR A 84 -24.97 -20.85 -7.22
C THR A 84 -23.56 -20.32 -7.32
N ALA A 85 -22.56 -21.20 -7.27
CA ALA A 85 -21.16 -20.83 -7.40
C ALA A 85 -20.40 -21.93 -8.14
N ALA A 86 -19.47 -21.54 -9.01
CA ALA A 86 -18.57 -22.48 -9.67
C ALA A 86 -17.67 -23.18 -8.65
N ARG A 87 -17.26 -22.50 -7.59
CA ARG A 87 -16.48 -23.06 -6.48
C ARG A 87 -17.10 -22.65 -5.14
N ARG A 88 -17.37 -23.62 -4.27
CA ARG A 88 -17.74 -23.38 -2.87
C ARG A 88 -16.57 -23.75 -1.96
N ILE A 89 -16.31 -22.91 -0.96
CA ILE A 89 -15.27 -23.12 0.04
C ILE A 89 -15.96 -23.15 1.40
N ASP A 90 -15.90 -24.27 2.08
CA ASP A 90 -16.30 -24.37 3.48
C ASP A 90 -15.15 -23.84 4.35
N ALA A 91 -15.40 -22.74 5.03
CA ALA A 91 -14.48 -22.10 5.96
C ALA A 91 -14.91 -22.27 7.42
N THR A 92 -15.75 -23.27 7.72
CA THR A 92 -16.20 -23.56 9.09
C THR A 92 -15.01 -23.72 10.02
N GLY A 93 -15.00 -22.95 11.12
CA GLY A 93 -13.90 -22.92 12.09
C GLY A 93 -12.67 -22.11 11.65
N LEU A 94 -12.70 -21.49 10.47
CA LEU A 94 -11.63 -20.65 9.95
C LEU A 94 -11.97 -19.16 10.01
N ILE A 95 -10.93 -18.33 9.97
CA ILE A 95 -11.04 -16.89 9.76
C ILE A 95 -11.04 -16.60 8.26
N VAL A 96 -11.96 -15.74 7.84
CA VAL A 96 -12.01 -15.18 6.49
C VAL A 96 -11.71 -13.68 6.58
N ALA A 97 -10.67 -13.24 5.91
CA ALA A 97 -10.25 -11.85 5.92
C ALA A 97 -9.81 -11.42 4.51
N PRO A 98 -9.78 -10.11 4.20
CA PRO A 98 -9.08 -9.62 3.04
C PRO A 98 -7.63 -10.06 3.05
N GLY A 99 -7.04 -10.29 1.87
CA GLY A 99 -5.62 -10.55 1.77
C GLY A 99 -4.81 -9.37 2.30
N PHE A 100 -3.72 -9.67 3.02
CA PHE A 100 -2.86 -8.65 3.58
C PHE A 100 -2.10 -7.90 2.49
N ILE A 101 -1.85 -6.61 2.75
CA ILE A 101 -0.97 -5.76 1.96
C ILE A 101 0.32 -5.58 2.76
N ASP A 102 1.44 -6.00 2.20
CA ASP A 102 2.76 -5.75 2.80
C ASP A 102 3.37 -4.49 2.17
N PRO A 103 3.41 -3.36 2.90
CA PRO A 103 3.84 -2.08 2.36
C PRO A 103 5.36 -1.95 2.26
N HIS A 104 6.13 -2.83 2.90
CA HIS A 104 7.59 -2.71 2.97
C HIS A 104 8.27 -4.06 2.75
N THR A 105 8.58 -4.39 1.47
CA THR A 105 9.14 -5.70 1.10
C THR A 105 10.46 -5.59 0.36
N HIS A 106 11.34 -6.59 0.55
CA HIS A 106 12.68 -6.61 -0.03
C HIS A 106 12.91 -7.67 -1.09
N GLY A 107 12.28 -8.76 -1.10
CA GLY A 107 12.57 -9.87 -1.99
C GLY A 107 12.19 -9.68 -3.46
N TYR A 108 11.73 -8.47 -3.83
CA TYR A 108 10.89 -8.32 -5.01
C TYR A 108 11.33 -7.23 -6.00
N GLU A 109 12.44 -6.52 -5.75
CA GLU A 109 12.92 -5.45 -6.63
C GLU A 109 13.18 -5.93 -8.06
N GLY A 110 13.60 -7.18 -8.22
CA GLY A 110 13.80 -7.81 -9.51
C GLY A 110 12.63 -8.67 -10.01
N LEU A 111 11.46 -8.60 -9.35
CA LEU A 111 10.35 -9.54 -9.51
C LEU A 111 9.97 -9.87 -10.96
N PRO A 112 9.76 -8.89 -11.85
CA PRO A 112 9.42 -9.19 -13.23
C PRO A 112 10.54 -9.89 -14.03
N ARG A 113 11.75 -9.94 -13.48
CA ARG A 113 12.93 -10.58 -14.11
C ARG A 113 13.28 -11.93 -13.48
N LEU A 114 12.61 -12.31 -12.39
CA LEU A 114 12.86 -13.58 -11.70
C LEU A 114 12.31 -14.76 -12.49
N SER A 115 12.75 -15.96 -12.13
CA SER A 115 12.17 -17.20 -12.66
C SER A 115 10.69 -17.30 -12.34
N GLU A 116 9.92 -18.06 -13.13
CA GLU A 116 8.50 -18.27 -12.92
C GLU A 116 8.18 -18.74 -11.49
N ALA A 117 8.94 -19.70 -10.97
CA ALA A 117 8.76 -20.21 -9.62
C ALA A 117 8.87 -19.11 -8.54
N ARG A 118 9.77 -18.14 -8.73
CA ARG A 118 9.92 -17.00 -7.81
C ARG A 118 8.81 -15.97 -8.00
N ARG A 119 8.33 -15.75 -9.24
CA ARG A 119 7.21 -14.84 -9.51
C ARG A 119 5.89 -15.31 -8.89
N GLN A 120 5.74 -16.60 -8.59
CA GLN A 120 4.55 -17.12 -7.91
C GLN A 120 4.39 -16.61 -6.47
N HIS A 121 5.40 -16.02 -5.86
CA HIS A 121 5.34 -15.43 -4.51
C HIS A 121 4.74 -16.35 -3.44
N ARG A 122 5.01 -17.64 -3.51
CA ARG A 122 4.41 -18.62 -2.59
C ARG A 122 4.64 -18.30 -1.12
N SER A 123 5.82 -17.78 -0.77
CA SER A 123 6.14 -17.40 0.61
C SER A 123 5.21 -16.31 1.14
N ALA A 124 4.87 -15.32 0.33
CA ALA A 124 3.92 -14.27 0.68
C ALA A 124 2.48 -14.81 0.76
N LEU A 125 2.04 -15.51 -0.30
CA LEU A 125 0.69 -16.08 -0.38
C LEU A 125 0.38 -17.05 0.76
N MET A 126 1.33 -17.89 1.16
CA MET A 126 1.16 -18.84 2.30
C MET A 126 1.05 -18.14 3.65
N GLN A 127 1.36 -16.86 3.73
CA GLN A 127 1.16 -16.00 4.89
C GLN A 127 -0.08 -15.10 4.75
N GLY A 128 -0.87 -15.28 3.69
CA GLY A 128 -2.06 -14.47 3.41
C GLY A 128 -1.75 -13.10 2.81
N VAL A 129 -0.50 -12.82 2.43
CA VAL A 129 -0.11 -11.57 1.77
C VAL A 129 -0.44 -11.68 0.29
N THR A 130 -1.35 -10.84 -0.20
CA THR A 130 -1.84 -10.85 -1.59
C THR A 130 -1.39 -9.64 -2.40
N THR A 131 -0.82 -8.63 -1.74
CA THR A 131 -0.30 -7.42 -2.38
C THR A 131 1.02 -7.02 -1.73
N VAL A 132 2.03 -6.69 -2.52
CA VAL A 132 3.36 -6.30 -2.04
C VAL A 132 3.82 -4.99 -2.68
N ALA A 133 4.54 -4.17 -1.89
CA ALA A 133 5.24 -3.00 -2.38
C ALA A 133 6.55 -3.38 -3.07
N LEU A 134 6.86 -2.72 -4.17
CA LEU A 134 8.20 -2.75 -4.79
C LEU A 134 8.90 -1.43 -4.52
N GLY A 135 10.17 -1.47 -4.16
CA GLY A 135 10.99 -0.26 -4.03
C GLY A 135 11.20 0.23 -2.61
N ALA A 136 11.16 -0.68 -1.62
CA ALA A 136 11.57 -0.40 -0.25
C ALA A 136 12.98 0.22 -0.19
N ASP A 137 13.28 0.91 0.91
CA ASP A 137 14.59 1.51 1.20
C ASP A 137 15.11 2.49 0.13
N GLY A 138 14.20 3.10 -0.62
CA GLY A 138 14.59 4.04 -1.67
C GLY A 138 15.27 3.43 -2.88
N ARG A 139 15.12 2.12 -3.10
CA ARG A 139 15.68 1.37 -4.23
C ARG A 139 14.69 1.16 -5.37
N GLY A 140 13.52 1.78 -5.28
CA GLY A 140 12.47 1.65 -6.27
C GLY A 140 12.88 2.13 -7.66
N PRO A 141 12.23 1.60 -8.71
CA PRO A 141 12.54 1.94 -10.09
C PRO A 141 12.16 3.40 -10.39
N VAL A 142 12.90 4.02 -11.30
CA VAL A 142 12.51 5.30 -11.91
C VAL A 142 11.62 5.07 -13.14
N GLU A 143 11.85 3.96 -13.85
CA GLU A 143 11.05 3.50 -14.99
C GLU A 143 9.89 2.61 -14.49
N VAL A 144 8.91 3.22 -13.84
CA VAL A 144 7.81 2.50 -13.16
C VAL A 144 6.91 1.80 -14.17
N ALA A 145 6.60 2.43 -15.30
CA ALA A 145 5.76 1.84 -16.34
C ALA A 145 6.34 0.52 -16.88
N ASP A 146 7.66 0.43 -17.05
CA ASP A 146 8.34 -0.80 -17.51
C ASP A 146 8.16 -1.93 -16.47
N VAL A 147 8.35 -1.63 -15.19
CA VAL A 147 8.22 -2.64 -14.12
C VAL A 147 6.78 -3.12 -13.98
N LEU A 148 5.81 -2.21 -13.97
CA LEU A 148 4.39 -2.57 -13.86
C LEU A 148 3.90 -3.32 -15.11
N GLY A 149 4.28 -2.86 -16.31
CA GLY A 149 3.94 -3.52 -17.57
C GLY A 149 4.50 -4.94 -17.66
N ARG A 150 5.74 -5.15 -17.28
CA ARG A 150 6.35 -6.50 -17.21
C ARG A 150 5.67 -7.38 -16.16
N SER A 151 5.34 -6.81 -14.99
CA SER A 151 4.63 -7.54 -13.93
C SER A 151 3.28 -8.06 -14.43
N GLN A 152 2.55 -7.22 -15.15
CA GLN A 152 1.28 -7.60 -15.76
C GLN A 152 1.44 -8.64 -16.86
N ALA A 153 2.41 -8.47 -17.76
CA ALA A 153 2.62 -9.37 -18.90
C ALA A 153 3.09 -10.77 -18.48
N LEU A 154 3.92 -10.86 -17.45
CA LEU A 154 4.48 -12.14 -16.97
C LEU A 154 3.57 -12.86 -15.99
N GLY A 155 2.64 -12.18 -15.37
CA GLY A 155 1.84 -12.70 -14.28
C GLY A 155 2.65 -12.91 -12.99
N LEU A 156 2.10 -12.47 -11.89
CA LEU A 156 2.68 -12.62 -10.56
C LEU A 156 1.70 -13.32 -9.64
N GLY A 157 2.20 -14.02 -8.62
CA GLY A 157 1.35 -14.66 -7.62
C GLY A 157 0.63 -13.66 -6.72
N THR A 158 1.20 -12.47 -6.52
CA THR A 158 0.59 -11.36 -5.75
C THR A 158 0.34 -10.16 -6.66
N ASN A 159 -0.56 -9.29 -6.24
CA ASN A 159 -0.61 -7.94 -6.78
C ASN A 159 0.63 -7.16 -6.36
N VAL A 160 1.02 -6.17 -7.15
CA VAL A 160 2.15 -5.28 -6.85
C VAL A 160 1.79 -3.83 -7.08
N TYR A 161 2.39 -2.96 -6.29
CA TYR A 161 2.50 -1.54 -6.59
C TYR A 161 3.95 -1.11 -6.42
N ALA A 162 4.34 -0.03 -7.08
CA ALA A 162 5.72 0.44 -7.06
C ALA A 162 5.84 1.79 -6.35
N MET A 163 6.91 1.93 -5.55
CA MET A 163 7.39 3.20 -5.04
C MET A 163 8.58 3.64 -5.89
N VAL A 164 8.65 4.92 -6.27
CA VAL A 164 9.90 5.44 -6.84
C VAL A 164 10.93 5.63 -5.73
N GLY A 165 12.15 5.18 -5.95
CA GLY A 165 13.22 5.26 -4.95
C GLY A 165 13.92 6.61 -4.94
N PHE A 166 13.90 7.32 -3.79
CA PHE A 166 14.71 8.52 -3.58
C PHE A 166 16.20 8.25 -3.81
N GLY A 167 16.68 7.10 -3.31
CA GLY A 167 18.06 6.68 -3.51
C GLY A 167 18.41 6.45 -4.97
N THR A 168 17.55 5.78 -5.72
CA THR A 168 17.75 5.56 -7.16
C THR A 168 17.74 6.87 -7.93
N VAL A 169 16.85 7.79 -7.59
CA VAL A 169 16.76 9.12 -8.20
C VAL A 169 18.00 9.95 -7.87
N ARG A 170 18.43 9.98 -6.60
CA ARG A 170 19.62 10.70 -6.17
C ARG A 170 20.87 10.15 -6.84
N GLN A 171 21.01 8.84 -6.87
CA GLN A 171 22.16 8.19 -7.51
C GLN A 171 22.21 8.49 -9.01
N ARG A 172 21.06 8.60 -9.69
CA ARG A 172 21.01 8.95 -11.12
C ARG A 172 21.49 10.36 -11.39
N VAL A 173 21.28 11.30 -10.46
CA VAL A 173 21.62 12.73 -10.65
C VAL A 173 22.99 13.08 -10.07
N LEU A 174 23.35 12.51 -8.92
CA LEU A 174 24.59 12.83 -8.19
C LEU A 174 25.60 11.67 -8.14
N GLY A 175 25.26 10.48 -8.63
CA GLY A 175 26.07 9.28 -8.41
C GLY A 175 26.14 8.94 -6.92
N ASN A 176 27.30 8.50 -6.48
CA ASN A 176 27.58 8.18 -5.07
C ASN A 176 28.15 9.38 -4.29
N SER A 177 27.98 10.60 -4.79
CA SER A 177 28.52 11.79 -4.14
C SER A 177 27.91 12.05 -2.77
N SER A 178 28.76 12.40 -1.81
CA SER A 178 28.35 12.88 -0.48
C SER A 178 28.01 14.37 -0.44
N ALA A 179 28.24 15.11 -1.55
CA ALA A 179 27.90 16.52 -1.63
C ALA A 179 26.39 16.77 -1.52
N ALA A 180 26.01 17.90 -0.95
CA ALA A 180 24.64 18.39 -0.99
C ALA A 180 24.21 18.64 -2.44
N ALA A 181 22.96 18.34 -2.77
CA ALA A 181 22.43 18.61 -4.10
C ALA A 181 22.30 20.12 -4.34
N THR A 182 22.72 20.56 -5.52
CA THR A 182 22.44 21.93 -5.99
C THR A 182 20.95 22.09 -6.31
N PRO A 183 20.41 23.33 -6.34
CA PRO A 183 19.01 23.55 -6.74
C PRO A 183 18.65 22.90 -8.08
N ALA A 184 19.51 22.97 -9.08
CA ALA A 184 19.29 22.36 -10.39
C ALA A 184 19.24 20.81 -10.32
N GLN A 185 20.04 20.21 -9.44
CA GLN A 185 20.01 18.77 -9.19
C GLN A 185 18.73 18.35 -8.45
N VAL A 186 18.28 19.16 -7.49
CA VAL A 186 16.98 18.96 -6.82
C VAL A 186 15.85 19.00 -7.84
N ASP A 187 15.83 19.99 -8.74
CA ASP A 187 14.81 20.07 -9.80
C ASP A 187 14.87 18.87 -10.75
N SER A 188 16.05 18.38 -11.08
CA SER A 188 16.22 17.15 -11.87
C SER A 188 15.66 15.93 -11.16
N MET A 189 15.93 15.78 -9.86
CA MET A 189 15.36 14.69 -9.04
C MET A 189 13.83 14.78 -8.96
N ARG A 190 13.28 15.99 -8.75
CA ARG A 190 11.83 16.24 -8.75
C ARG A 190 11.17 15.83 -10.07
N ALA A 191 11.81 16.15 -11.20
CA ALA A 191 11.32 15.77 -12.53
C ALA A 191 11.27 14.24 -12.70
N LEU A 192 12.26 13.50 -12.22
CA LEU A 192 12.29 12.04 -12.23
C LEU A 192 11.19 11.45 -11.37
N VAL A 193 10.99 11.96 -10.14
CA VAL A 193 9.91 11.55 -9.25
C VAL A 193 8.55 11.81 -9.90
N THR A 194 8.34 13.02 -10.45
CA THR A 194 7.09 13.37 -11.14
C THR A 194 6.79 12.45 -12.31
N ARG A 195 7.82 12.08 -13.10
CA ARG A 195 7.67 11.13 -14.20
C ARG A 195 7.22 9.76 -13.69
N ALA A 196 7.91 9.22 -12.68
CA ALA A 196 7.60 7.93 -12.11
C ALA A 196 6.16 7.85 -11.54
N LEU A 197 5.70 8.95 -10.91
CA LEU A 197 4.32 9.05 -10.42
C LEU A 197 3.29 9.07 -11.56
N ARG A 198 3.58 9.76 -12.66
CA ARG A 198 2.74 9.71 -13.86
C ARG A 198 2.72 8.32 -14.51
N GLU A 199 3.77 7.56 -14.35
CA GLU A 199 3.91 6.17 -14.80
C GLU A 199 3.20 5.16 -13.87
N GLY A 200 2.65 5.61 -12.73
CA GLY A 200 1.86 4.80 -11.82
C GLY A 200 2.54 4.45 -10.49
N ALA A 201 3.64 5.13 -10.13
CA ALA A 201 4.18 4.99 -8.78
C ALA A 201 3.15 5.43 -7.74
N TYR A 202 3.06 4.69 -6.64
CA TYR A 202 2.15 4.99 -5.53
C TYR A 202 2.67 6.11 -4.62
N GLY A 203 3.99 6.27 -4.55
CA GLY A 203 4.65 7.26 -3.72
C GLY A 203 6.16 7.21 -3.87
N VAL A 204 6.87 7.74 -2.88
CA VAL A 204 8.33 7.80 -2.84
C VAL A 204 8.85 6.99 -1.65
N GLY A 205 9.69 6.01 -1.91
CA GLY A 205 10.44 5.28 -0.89
C GLY A 205 11.81 5.91 -0.64
N SER A 206 12.33 5.88 0.58
CA SER A 206 13.69 6.23 0.91
C SER A 206 14.32 5.24 1.90
N GLY A 207 15.65 5.29 2.04
CA GLY A 207 16.40 4.54 3.03
C GLY A 207 17.55 5.41 3.51
N LEU A 208 17.24 6.37 4.37
CA LEU A 208 18.18 7.40 4.81
C LEU A 208 19.32 6.85 5.68
N PHE A 209 19.21 5.61 6.07
CA PHE A 209 20.29 4.84 6.69
C PHE A 209 21.41 4.52 5.68
N TYR A 210 21.09 4.32 4.40
CA TYR A 210 22.00 3.79 3.40
C TYR A 210 22.65 4.89 2.56
N ALA A 211 23.97 4.80 2.32
CA ALA A 211 24.62 5.64 1.32
C ALA A 211 24.14 5.26 -0.10
N PRO A 212 23.98 6.23 -1.02
CA PRO A 212 24.26 7.65 -0.88
C PRO A 212 23.10 8.49 -0.32
N GLN A 213 21.97 7.87 0.08
CA GLN A 213 20.80 8.59 0.59
C GLN A 213 21.09 9.24 1.96
N SER A 214 21.94 8.60 2.77
CA SER A 214 22.32 9.09 4.11
C SER A 214 23.03 10.46 4.05
N PHE A 215 23.58 10.85 2.92
CA PHE A 215 24.22 12.15 2.73
C PHE A 215 23.21 13.29 2.48
N ALA A 216 21.96 12.95 2.14
CA ALA A 216 20.94 13.97 1.91
C ALA A 216 20.49 14.60 3.24
N SER A 217 20.40 15.92 3.27
CA SER A 217 19.73 16.61 4.38
C SER A 217 18.23 16.38 4.37
N THR A 218 17.59 16.53 5.54
CA THR A 218 16.12 16.48 5.63
C THR A 218 15.44 17.44 4.65
N ALA A 219 16.01 18.64 4.48
CA ALA A 219 15.50 19.64 3.54
C ALA A 219 15.59 19.18 2.08
N GLU A 220 16.69 18.53 1.68
CA GLU A 220 16.84 17.93 0.34
C GLU A 220 15.78 16.88 0.10
N VAL A 221 15.55 15.98 1.07
CA VAL A 221 14.54 14.93 0.95
C VAL A 221 13.14 15.54 0.80
N ILE A 222 12.77 16.50 1.68
CA ILE A 222 11.49 17.21 1.61
C ILE A 222 11.29 17.84 0.23
N ALA A 223 12.31 18.58 -0.25
CA ALA A 223 12.23 19.26 -1.54
C ALA A 223 11.94 18.28 -2.69
N VAL A 224 12.58 17.12 -2.69
CA VAL A 224 12.41 16.11 -3.76
C VAL A 224 11.07 15.38 -3.62
N VAL A 225 10.74 14.87 -2.43
CA VAL A 225 9.53 14.03 -2.26
C VAL A 225 8.24 14.83 -2.34
N SER A 226 8.28 16.14 -2.10
CA SER A 226 7.13 17.05 -2.31
C SER A 226 6.56 17.01 -3.73
N ALA A 227 7.32 16.51 -4.71
CA ALA A 227 6.84 16.28 -6.07
C ALA A 227 5.68 15.27 -6.12
N ALA A 228 5.52 14.44 -5.08
CA ALA A 228 4.43 13.47 -4.98
C ALA A 228 3.11 14.06 -4.46
N LYS A 229 3.11 15.26 -3.88
CA LYS A 229 1.93 15.89 -3.29
C LYS A 229 0.74 15.99 -4.26
N PRO A 230 0.90 16.47 -5.52
CA PRO A 230 -0.23 16.57 -6.46
C PRO A 230 -0.86 15.23 -6.85
N PHE A 231 -0.18 14.13 -6.56
CA PHE A 231 -0.62 12.77 -6.88
C PHE A 231 -1.25 12.06 -5.68
N GLY A 232 -1.29 12.68 -4.50
CA GLY A 232 -1.73 12.03 -3.26
C GLY A 232 -0.80 10.90 -2.81
N GLY A 233 0.49 11.00 -3.12
CA GLY A 233 1.47 9.96 -2.86
C GLY A 233 1.76 9.74 -1.37
N VAL A 234 2.43 8.64 -1.08
CA VAL A 234 2.92 8.25 0.26
C VAL A 234 4.43 8.43 0.30
N TYR A 235 4.96 8.80 1.45
CA TYR A 235 6.39 8.74 1.76
C TYR A 235 6.64 7.55 2.70
N ASP A 236 7.40 6.57 2.24
CA ASP A 236 7.83 5.40 3.00
C ASP A 236 9.33 5.42 3.21
N THR A 237 9.82 5.01 4.38
CA THR A 237 11.27 5.06 4.61
C THR A 237 11.77 4.00 5.59
N HIS A 238 12.90 3.38 5.22
CA HIS A 238 13.87 2.95 6.22
C HIS A 238 14.49 4.20 6.83
N GLN A 239 14.26 4.42 8.11
CA GLN A 239 14.65 5.64 8.82
C GLN A 239 16.17 5.85 8.80
N ARG A 240 16.61 7.07 9.09
CA ARG A 240 18.04 7.41 9.15
C ARG A 240 18.77 6.66 10.24
N ASP A 241 18.13 6.43 11.38
CA ASP A 241 18.68 5.70 12.52
C ASP A 241 17.56 4.94 13.26
N GLU A 242 17.82 3.70 13.59
CA GLU A 242 16.92 2.85 14.37
C GLU A 242 17.54 2.48 15.72
N SER A 243 18.65 3.11 16.05
CA SER A 243 19.54 2.81 17.17
C SER A 243 20.00 4.11 17.84
N SER A 244 21.23 4.09 18.38
CA SER A 244 21.95 5.23 18.91
C SER A 244 23.20 5.59 18.08
N TYR A 245 23.33 5.07 16.85
CA TYR A 245 24.58 5.22 16.06
C TYR A 245 24.73 6.60 15.41
N GLY A 246 23.66 7.30 15.18
CA GLY A 246 23.65 8.61 14.54
C GLY A 246 22.80 9.61 15.29
N ILE A 247 21.64 9.97 14.71
CA ILE A 247 20.71 10.94 15.32
C ILE A 247 19.83 10.32 16.41
N GLY A 248 19.83 9.00 16.55
CA GLY A 248 19.02 8.23 17.48
C GLY A 248 17.61 7.90 16.97
N LEU A 249 17.02 6.83 17.54
CA LEU A 249 15.73 6.30 17.12
C LEU A 249 14.62 7.37 17.12
N LEU A 250 14.45 8.09 18.22
CA LEU A 250 13.33 9.04 18.36
C LEU A 250 13.44 10.22 17.40
N ALA A 251 14.64 10.80 17.27
CA ALA A 251 14.88 11.88 16.32
C ALA A 251 14.71 11.43 14.87
N SER A 252 15.03 10.18 14.56
CA SER A 252 14.83 9.60 13.23
C SER A 252 13.35 9.39 12.89
N VAL A 253 12.55 8.97 13.88
CA VAL A 253 11.08 8.92 13.73
C VAL A 253 10.50 10.31 13.51
N GLU A 254 10.96 11.31 14.29
CA GLU A 254 10.56 12.71 14.11
C GLU A 254 10.95 13.26 12.72
N GLU A 255 12.17 12.93 12.22
CA GLU A 255 12.61 13.28 10.86
C GLU A 255 11.69 12.68 9.80
N THR A 256 11.37 11.40 9.91
CA THR A 256 10.45 10.71 8.97
C THR A 256 9.10 11.40 8.91
N ILE A 257 8.52 11.67 10.07
CA ILE A 257 7.23 12.34 10.18
C ILE A 257 7.31 13.77 9.62
N ARG A 258 8.37 14.49 9.94
CA ARG A 258 8.61 15.84 9.43
C ARG A 258 8.66 15.85 7.91
N ILE A 259 9.40 14.92 7.30
CA ILE A 259 9.50 14.82 5.84
C ILE A 259 8.11 14.62 5.23
N GLY A 260 7.33 13.66 5.71
CA GLY A 260 5.98 13.42 5.19
C GLY A 260 5.05 14.63 5.40
N CYS A 261 5.01 15.20 6.61
CA CYS A 261 4.13 16.31 6.94
C CYS A 261 4.44 17.58 6.12
N GLU A 262 5.71 18.01 6.08
CA GLU A 262 6.12 19.20 5.34
C GLU A 262 5.96 19.03 3.83
N SER A 263 6.11 17.80 3.34
CA SER A 263 5.83 17.46 1.94
C SER A 263 4.35 17.36 1.61
N GLY A 264 3.47 17.32 2.62
CA GLY A 264 2.03 17.13 2.46
C GLY A 264 1.66 15.71 2.01
N LEU A 265 2.43 14.70 2.44
CA LEU A 265 2.26 13.27 2.16
C LEU A 265 1.89 12.50 3.42
N THR A 266 1.31 11.31 3.26
CA THR A 266 1.27 10.34 4.34
C THR A 266 2.70 9.90 4.65
N ALA A 267 3.13 10.04 5.92
CA ALA A 267 4.41 9.49 6.38
C ALA A 267 4.23 8.05 6.84
N ASN A 268 4.89 7.09 6.22
CA ASN A 268 4.99 5.74 6.71
C ASN A 268 6.35 5.51 7.38
N VAL A 269 6.34 5.19 8.67
CA VAL A 269 7.56 4.81 9.40
C VAL A 269 7.75 3.32 9.17
N GLY A 270 8.62 2.97 8.24
CA GLY A 270 8.84 1.58 7.82
C GLY A 270 9.44 0.73 8.93
N HIS A 271 8.98 -0.52 9.02
CA HIS A 271 9.49 -1.60 9.88
C HIS A 271 10.00 -1.14 11.26
N ILE A 272 9.20 -0.41 12.01
CA ILE A 272 9.58 0.17 13.31
C ILE A 272 10.25 -0.89 14.19
N LYS A 273 11.45 -0.57 14.65
CA LYS A 273 12.20 -1.36 15.62
C LYS A 273 13.13 -0.50 16.46
N ALA A 274 13.52 -1.03 17.62
CA ALA A 274 14.57 -0.49 18.46
C ALA A 274 15.82 -1.37 18.29
N LEU A 275 16.77 -0.94 17.46
CA LEU A 275 17.97 -1.68 17.12
C LEU A 275 19.08 -1.41 18.13
N GLY A 276 19.36 -2.41 18.95
CA GLY A 276 20.38 -2.33 20.01
C GLY A 276 19.80 -1.96 21.37
N VAL A 277 20.51 -2.39 22.41
CA VAL A 277 20.07 -2.32 23.82
C VAL A 277 19.88 -0.89 24.32
N ASP A 278 20.62 0.06 23.75
CA ASP A 278 20.59 1.47 24.17
C ASP A 278 19.24 2.16 23.90
N VAL A 279 18.44 1.62 22.98
CA VAL A 279 17.15 2.19 22.58
C VAL A 279 15.97 1.27 22.92
N TRP A 280 16.20 0.14 23.57
CA TRP A 280 15.12 -0.72 24.02
C TRP A 280 14.22 0.00 25.04
N GLY A 281 12.94 -0.37 25.05
CA GLY A 281 11.94 0.26 25.93
C GLY A 281 11.37 1.57 25.39
N GLN A 282 11.82 2.09 24.26
CA GLN A 282 11.35 3.38 23.71
C GLN A 282 10.05 3.28 22.89
N ALA A 283 9.40 2.13 22.83
CA ALA A 283 8.19 1.95 22.03
C ALA A 283 7.09 2.97 22.34
N GLN A 284 6.83 3.25 23.63
CA GLN A 284 5.82 4.25 24.02
C GLN A 284 6.19 5.65 23.53
N ALA A 285 7.46 6.04 23.63
CA ALA A 285 7.91 7.34 23.15
C ALA A 285 7.72 7.49 21.62
N VAL A 286 7.98 6.42 20.84
CA VAL A 286 7.69 6.41 19.39
C VAL A 286 6.20 6.59 19.13
N LEU A 287 5.33 5.86 19.83
CA LEU A 287 3.87 5.98 19.70
C LEU A 287 3.38 7.37 20.06
N ASP A 288 3.95 7.99 21.10
CA ASP A 288 3.61 9.36 21.52
C ASP A 288 4.03 10.40 20.47
N ILE A 289 5.19 10.24 19.81
CA ILE A 289 5.62 11.10 18.71
C ILE A 289 4.60 11.00 17.56
N MET A 290 4.22 9.77 17.16
CA MET A 290 3.23 9.57 16.12
C MET A 290 1.86 10.15 16.48
N ALA A 291 1.40 9.97 17.72
CA ALA A 291 0.14 10.50 18.22
C ALA A 291 0.13 12.04 18.21
N ARG A 292 1.21 12.67 18.67
CA ARG A 292 1.36 14.13 18.61
C ARG A 292 1.33 14.66 17.18
N ALA A 293 1.96 13.96 16.24
CA ALA A 293 1.94 14.36 14.84
C ALA A 293 0.54 14.26 14.23
N ARG A 294 -0.18 13.17 14.51
CA ARG A 294 -1.59 13.00 14.12
C ARG A 294 -2.48 14.09 14.70
N GLY A 295 -2.28 14.46 15.98
CA GLY A 295 -2.99 15.57 16.63
C GLY A 295 -2.75 16.93 15.97
N ARG A 296 -1.65 17.11 15.22
CA ARG A 296 -1.36 18.30 14.41
C ARG A 296 -1.88 18.20 12.97
N GLY A 297 -2.61 17.15 12.63
CA GLY A 297 -3.17 16.94 11.29
C GLY A 297 -2.27 16.22 10.30
N CYS A 298 -1.11 15.70 10.73
CA CYS A 298 -0.27 14.84 9.87
C CYS A 298 -0.90 13.45 9.74
N VAL A 299 -0.87 12.88 8.55
CA VAL A 299 -1.22 11.48 8.34
C VAL A 299 0.05 10.65 8.55
N VAL A 300 0.05 9.84 9.60
CA VAL A 300 1.21 9.01 9.97
C VAL A 300 0.76 7.57 10.13
N THR A 301 1.43 6.67 9.42
CA THR A 301 1.28 5.22 9.51
C THR A 301 2.62 4.58 9.88
N ALA A 302 2.61 3.31 10.16
CA ALA A 302 3.81 2.52 10.41
C ALA A 302 3.53 1.06 10.08
N ASP A 303 4.59 0.33 9.80
CA ASP A 303 4.56 -1.13 9.71
C ASP A 303 5.61 -1.75 10.63
N GLN A 304 5.46 -3.03 10.89
CA GLN A 304 6.34 -3.80 11.76
C GLN A 304 6.29 -5.27 11.34
N TYR A 305 7.40 -5.95 11.48
CA TYR A 305 7.46 -7.41 11.34
C TYR A 305 7.52 -8.10 12.73
N PRO A 306 7.14 -9.38 12.86
CA PRO A 306 7.03 -10.06 14.16
C PRO A 306 8.34 -10.68 14.67
N TRP A 307 9.47 -10.44 14.01
CA TRP A 307 10.74 -11.06 14.33
C TRP A 307 11.51 -10.23 15.36
N THR A 308 12.27 -10.91 16.23
CA THR A 308 13.17 -10.30 17.22
C THR A 308 14.56 -10.01 16.67
N ALA A 309 14.78 -10.24 15.38
CA ALA A 309 16.03 -9.98 14.67
C ALA A 309 15.75 -9.24 13.38
N SER A 310 16.73 -8.49 12.90
CA SER A 310 16.70 -7.81 11.60
C SER A 310 17.86 -8.25 10.73
N GLY A 311 17.78 -7.95 9.42
CA GLY A 311 18.85 -8.25 8.46
C GLY A 311 19.13 -7.05 7.58
N THR A 312 20.40 -6.79 7.30
CA THR A 312 20.84 -5.79 6.34
C THR A 312 22.15 -6.20 5.67
N GLY A 313 22.61 -5.41 4.68
CA GLY A 313 23.89 -5.64 4.05
C GLY A 313 25.06 -5.43 5.02
N LEU A 314 26.07 -6.30 4.96
CA LEU A 314 27.23 -6.26 5.85
C LEU A 314 27.92 -4.89 5.86
N SER A 315 28.06 -4.27 4.68
CA SER A 315 28.65 -2.93 4.55
C SER A 315 27.85 -1.85 5.26
N ALA A 316 26.51 -1.97 5.30
CA ALA A 316 25.66 -1.01 5.99
C ALA A 316 25.73 -1.19 7.53
N ALA A 317 25.98 -2.43 7.98
CA ALA A 317 26.03 -2.74 9.41
C ALA A 317 27.39 -2.43 10.05
N LEU A 318 28.51 -2.56 9.32
CA LEU A 318 29.85 -2.55 9.90
C LEU A 318 30.73 -1.36 9.47
N LEU A 319 30.43 -0.70 8.35
CA LEU A 319 31.23 0.43 7.93
C LEU A 319 30.73 1.73 8.55
N PRO A 320 31.63 2.58 9.12
CA PRO A 320 31.27 3.93 9.53
C PRO A 320 30.73 4.76 8.37
N ARG A 321 29.80 5.66 8.66
CA ARG A 321 29.16 6.54 7.67
C ARG A 321 29.69 7.94 7.76
#